data_e0d55cb2233ed44899165b167e1547f9
#
_entry.id   e0d55cb2233ed44899165b167e1547f9
#
_cell.length_a   1.000
_cell.length_b   1.000
_cell.length_c   1.000
_cell.angle_alpha   90.00
_cell.angle_beta   90.00
_cell.angle_gamma   90.00
#
_symmetry.space_group_name_H-M   'P 1'
#
loop_
_entity.id
_entity.type
_entity.pdbx_description
1 polymer ?
#
loop_
_entity_poly.entity_id
_entity_poly.type
_entity_poly.pdbx_seq_one_letter_code
_entity_poly.pdbx_strand_id
1 'polypeptide(L)'
;VASRTKFWPELSKFFDVRGFIPYTAIVHLCLEECQMKVLVPVKRVIDYNVKVRVKADNTGVELANVKMAMNPFDEIAVEEALRLKEAGGADEVIAVSIGPSQNQETIRTALAMGADRGIHIEAPHEIEPLAVAKLLKEVVAREEPGLVFVGKQAIDDDCNQTGQMLAALLGWAQGTFVSGVEIKGDSAAVVREVDGGLEHLEIKMPAVVTVDLRLNEPRYASLPNIMKAKKKP
;
A
#
# COMPACT_ATOMS: atom_id res chain seq x y z
N VAL A 1 23.31 -10.23 -9.26
CA VAL A 1 24.53 -10.85 -8.68
C VAL A 1 24.95 -10.06 -7.42
N ALA A 2 24.05 -9.77 -6.50
CA ALA A 2 24.41 -8.96 -5.30
C ALA A 2 23.80 -9.48 -3.99
N SER A 3 23.34 -10.73 -3.88
CA SER A 3 22.72 -11.20 -2.63
C SER A 3 23.39 -12.39 -1.94
N ARG A 4 24.57 -12.84 -2.38
CA ARG A 4 25.26 -14.01 -1.80
C ARG A 4 26.18 -13.72 -0.61
N THR A 5 26.42 -12.49 -0.24
CA THR A 5 27.42 -12.11 0.78
C THR A 5 26.85 -11.89 2.20
N LYS A 6 25.56 -11.78 2.39
CA LYS A 6 24.95 -11.59 3.73
C LYS A 6 24.61 -12.90 4.47
N PHE A 7 24.52 -14.01 3.78
CA PHE A 7 24.07 -15.31 4.36
C PHE A 7 25.17 -16.05 5.13
N TRP A 8 26.45 -15.85 4.81
CA TRP A 8 27.55 -16.63 5.35
C TRP A 8 27.92 -16.39 6.83
N PRO A 9 27.82 -15.18 7.39
CA PRO A 9 28.17 -14.93 8.80
C PRO A 9 27.17 -15.49 9.82
N GLU A 10 25.90 -15.66 9.43
CA GLU A 10 24.86 -16.20 10.34
C GLU A 10 24.91 -17.71 10.45
N LEU A 11 25.29 -18.42 9.38
CA LEU A 11 25.42 -19.87 9.38
C LEU A 11 26.48 -20.40 10.36
N SER A 12 27.53 -19.62 10.60
CA SER A 12 28.60 -20.03 11.52
C SER A 12 28.16 -20.23 12.98
N LYS A 13 27.02 -19.67 13.38
CA LYS A 13 26.45 -19.80 14.73
C LYS A 13 25.76 -21.15 14.98
N PHE A 14 25.49 -21.92 13.93
CA PHE A 14 24.70 -23.16 13.96
C PHE A 14 25.52 -24.43 13.71
N PHE A 15 26.84 -24.30 13.48
CA PHE A 15 27.69 -25.48 13.34
C PHE A 15 27.96 -26.14 14.70
N ASP A 16 27.63 -27.43 14.81
CA ASP A 16 28.07 -28.22 15.93
C ASP A 16 29.59 -28.55 15.80
N VAL A 17 30.19 -29.11 16.84
CA VAL A 17 31.62 -29.49 16.89
C VAL A 17 32.02 -30.54 15.80
N ARG A 18 31.09 -31.08 15.03
CA ARG A 18 31.31 -32.02 13.92
C ARG A 18 31.08 -31.39 12.54
N GLY A 19 30.78 -30.08 12.49
CA GLY A 19 30.55 -29.38 11.21
C GLY A 19 29.20 -29.68 10.54
N PHE A 20 28.26 -30.28 11.26
CA PHE A 20 26.94 -30.64 10.73
C PHE A 20 25.92 -29.55 11.17
N ILE A 21 25.12 -29.05 10.24
CA ILE A 21 23.99 -28.21 10.59
C ILE A 21 22.83 -29.15 10.97
N PRO A 22 22.31 -29.08 12.21
CA PRO A 22 21.20 -29.93 12.59
C PRO A 22 19.97 -29.62 11.75
N TYR A 23 19.23 -30.67 11.39
CA TYR A 23 18.01 -30.55 10.56
C TYR A 23 17.01 -29.50 11.09
N THR A 24 16.92 -29.35 12.41
CA THR A 24 16.13 -28.33 13.09
C THR A 24 16.60 -26.90 12.80
N ALA A 25 17.89 -26.66 12.61
CA ALA A 25 18.43 -25.36 12.24
C ALA A 25 18.21 -25.05 10.76
N ILE A 26 18.26 -26.08 9.89
CA ILE A 26 17.90 -25.96 8.47
C ILE A 26 16.41 -25.63 8.35
N VAL A 27 15.56 -26.33 9.11
CA VAL A 27 14.11 -26.06 9.15
C VAL A 27 13.83 -24.66 9.72
N HIS A 28 14.57 -24.19 10.72
CA HIS A 28 14.43 -22.83 11.27
C HIS A 28 14.90 -21.74 10.27
N LEU A 29 15.98 -21.99 9.53
CA LEU A 29 16.46 -21.09 8.48
C LEU A 29 15.55 -21.10 7.23
N CYS A 30 14.87 -22.23 6.95
CA CYS A 30 13.87 -22.30 5.88
C CYS A 30 12.50 -21.74 6.30
N LEU A 31 12.27 -21.55 7.61
CA LEU A 31 11.06 -20.99 8.21
C LEU A 31 11.24 -19.51 8.62
N GLU A 32 12.29 -18.81 8.23
CA GLU A 32 12.17 -17.37 8.00
C GLU A 32 11.22 -17.22 6.81
N GLU A 33 9.94 -17.41 7.09
CA GLU A 33 8.85 -17.07 6.21
C GLU A 33 9.12 -15.65 5.73
N CYS A 34 9.30 -15.50 4.42
CA CYS A 34 9.47 -14.19 3.80
C CYS A 34 8.19 -13.42 4.11
N GLN A 35 8.20 -12.63 5.19
CA GLN A 35 7.03 -11.89 5.67
C GLN A 35 6.55 -10.97 4.56
N MET A 36 5.38 -11.28 4.00
CA MET A 36 4.81 -10.47 2.95
C MET A 36 4.19 -9.21 3.55
N LYS A 37 4.83 -8.07 3.31
CA LYS A 37 4.30 -6.75 3.63
C LYS A 37 3.51 -6.20 2.45
N VAL A 38 2.39 -5.55 2.75
CA VAL A 38 1.59 -4.81 1.78
C VAL A 38 1.65 -3.33 2.11
N LEU A 39 2.07 -2.51 1.14
CA LEU A 39 2.12 -1.06 1.26
C LEU A 39 0.88 -0.44 0.63
N VAL A 40 0.22 0.46 1.34
CA VAL A 40 -0.98 1.15 0.84
C VAL A 40 -0.82 2.66 1.01
N PRO A 41 -0.48 3.39 -0.06
CA PRO A 41 -0.56 4.84 -0.07
C PRO A 41 -2.02 5.32 0.07
N VAL A 42 -2.23 6.33 0.93
CA VAL A 42 -3.55 6.91 1.18
C VAL A 42 -3.48 8.43 1.08
N LYS A 43 -4.33 9.02 0.25
CA LYS A 43 -4.41 10.46 0.02
C LYS A 43 -5.53 11.10 0.84
N ARG A 44 -5.26 12.27 1.40
CA ARG A 44 -6.24 13.11 2.06
C ARG A 44 -6.89 14.03 1.02
N VAL A 45 -8.19 13.91 0.83
CA VAL A 45 -8.97 14.66 -0.16
C VAL A 45 -10.19 15.31 0.49
N ILE A 46 -10.85 16.22 -0.21
CA ILE A 46 -12.16 16.74 0.24
C ILE A 46 -13.15 15.57 0.26
N ASP A 47 -13.94 15.47 1.34
CA ASP A 47 -15.01 14.47 1.43
C ASP A 47 -16.01 14.66 0.26
N TYR A 48 -16.26 13.60 -0.48
CA TYR A 48 -17.12 13.63 -1.69
C TYR A 48 -18.56 14.09 -1.43
N ASN A 49 -19.02 14.08 -0.17
CA ASN A 49 -20.33 14.62 0.21
C ASN A 49 -20.31 16.14 0.38
N VAL A 50 -19.15 16.79 0.36
CA VAL A 50 -19.02 18.22 0.55
C VAL A 50 -19.16 18.94 -0.79
N LYS A 51 -19.99 19.99 -0.83
CA LYS A 51 -20.05 20.87 -1.99
C LYS A 51 -18.79 21.72 -2.08
N VAL A 52 -17.96 21.46 -3.06
CA VAL A 52 -16.73 22.19 -3.36
C VAL A 52 -17.03 23.64 -3.72
N ARG A 53 -16.21 24.59 -3.24
CA ARG A 53 -16.28 26.00 -3.56
C ARG A 53 -14.96 26.50 -4.12
N VAL A 54 -15.02 27.33 -5.16
CA VAL A 54 -13.86 27.99 -5.74
C VAL A 54 -13.51 29.22 -4.87
N LYS A 55 -12.23 29.48 -4.67
CA LYS A 55 -11.74 30.69 -4.00
C LYS A 55 -12.18 31.94 -4.76
N ALA A 56 -12.35 33.05 -4.05
CA ALA A 56 -12.81 34.33 -4.63
C ALA A 56 -11.87 34.87 -5.72
N ASP A 57 -10.58 34.51 -5.68
CA ASP A 57 -9.56 34.93 -6.64
C ASP A 57 -9.39 33.92 -7.80
N ASN A 58 -10.20 32.87 -7.86
CA ASN A 58 -10.15 31.78 -8.85
C ASN A 58 -8.82 31.01 -8.93
N THR A 59 -7.96 31.08 -7.91
CA THR A 59 -6.65 30.41 -7.90
C THR A 59 -6.73 28.94 -7.47
N GLY A 60 -7.88 28.44 -7.07
CA GLY A 60 -8.06 27.04 -6.64
C GLY A 60 -9.33 26.84 -5.83
N VAL A 61 -9.38 25.73 -5.13
CA VAL A 61 -10.51 25.32 -4.28
C VAL A 61 -10.31 25.80 -2.86
N GLU A 62 -11.42 26.25 -2.22
CA GLU A 62 -11.42 26.63 -0.80
C GLU A 62 -11.29 25.38 0.08
N LEU A 63 -10.20 25.30 0.83
CA LEU A 63 -9.90 24.19 1.73
C LEU A 63 -10.10 24.52 3.22
N ALA A 64 -10.28 25.81 3.55
CA ALA A 64 -10.44 26.24 4.94
C ALA A 64 -11.78 25.74 5.50
N ASN A 65 -11.72 25.02 6.64
CA ASN A 65 -12.88 24.48 7.34
C ASN A 65 -13.74 23.51 6.50
N VAL A 66 -13.14 22.88 5.49
CA VAL A 66 -13.79 21.84 4.70
C VAL A 66 -13.51 20.47 5.32
N LYS A 67 -14.54 19.61 5.39
CA LYS A 67 -14.36 18.23 5.83
C LYS A 67 -13.49 17.49 4.84
N MET A 68 -12.43 16.88 5.33
CA MET A 68 -11.53 16.05 4.56
C MET A 68 -11.73 14.58 4.93
N ALA A 69 -11.42 13.69 3.98
CA ALA A 69 -11.53 12.23 4.15
C ALA A 69 -10.38 11.52 3.43
N MET A 70 -10.27 10.22 3.62
CA MET A 70 -9.46 9.37 2.77
C MET A 70 -10.07 9.31 1.36
N ASN A 71 -9.24 9.28 0.34
CA ASN A 71 -9.71 9.06 -1.02
C ASN A 71 -10.45 7.72 -1.13
N PRO A 72 -11.66 7.68 -1.71
CA PRO A 72 -12.48 6.46 -1.77
C PRO A 72 -11.78 5.27 -2.43
N PHE A 73 -10.97 5.48 -3.45
CA PHE A 73 -10.20 4.41 -4.08
C PHE A 73 -9.11 3.87 -3.14
N ASP A 74 -8.55 4.70 -2.27
CA ASP A 74 -7.55 4.25 -1.29
C ASP A 74 -8.21 3.48 -0.14
N GLU A 75 -9.47 3.79 0.21
CA GLU A 75 -10.25 2.96 1.16
C GLU A 75 -10.43 1.53 0.63
N ILE A 76 -10.70 1.38 -0.68
CA ILE A 76 -10.75 0.08 -1.36
C ILE A 76 -9.39 -0.64 -1.27
N ALA A 77 -8.30 0.09 -1.51
CA ALA A 77 -6.94 -0.45 -1.43
C ALA A 77 -6.59 -0.95 -0.01
N VAL A 78 -6.94 -0.18 1.02
CA VAL A 78 -6.76 -0.58 2.43
C VAL A 78 -7.59 -1.82 2.74
N GLU A 79 -8.85 -1.86 2.35
CA GLU A 79 -9.73 -3.01 2.57
C GLU A 79 -9.18 -4.28 1.93
N GLU A 80 -8.68 -4.19 0.68
CA GLU A 80 -8.12 -5.36 -0.01
C GLU A 80 -6.86 -5.88 0.66
N ALA A 81 -5.97 -4.99 1.09
CA ALA A 81 -4.79 -5.35 1.85
C ALA A 81 -5.15 -6.06 3.17
N LEU A 82 -6.20 -5.61 3.85
CA LEU A 82 -6.69 -6.22 5.08
C LEU A 82 -7.31 -7.61 4.82
N ARG A 83 -8.10 -7.76 3.76
CA ARG A 83 -8.66 -9.06 3.34
C ARG A 83 -7.56 -10.05 3.00
N LEU A 84 -6.54 -9.61 2.28
CA LEU A 84 -5.38 -10.43 1.96
C LEU A 84 -4.65 -10.89 3.23
N LYS A 85 -4.45 -10.00 4.20
CA LYS A 85 -3.87 -10.35 5.50
C LYS A 85 -4.75 -11.33 6.29
N GLU A 86 -6.04 -11.11 6.36
CA GLU A 86 -6.99 -11.98 7.05
C GLU A 86 -7.05 -13.38 6.43
N ALA A 87 -6.80 -13.47 5.11
CA ALA A 87 -6.68 -14.75 4.40
C ALA A 87 -5.31 -15.43 4.58
N GLY A 88 -4.37 -14.81 5.31
CA GLY A 88 -3.02 -15.35 5.51
C GLY A 88 -2.06 -15.13 4.33
N GLY A 89 -2.42 -14.28 3.37
CA GLY A 89 -1.59 -13.93 2.22
C GLY A 89 -0.67 -12.72 2.46
N ALA A 90 -0.78 -12.06 3.61
CA ALA A 90 0.11 -10.99 4.02
C ALA A 90 0.27 -10.96 5.55
N ASP A 91 1.42 -10.52 6.04
CA ASP A 91 1.74 -10.46 7.47
C ASP A 91 1.56 -9.05 8.03
N GLU A 92 1.85 -8.03 7.25
CA GLU A 92 1.80 -6.64 7.66
C GLU A 92 1.17 -5.74 6.60
N VAL A 93 0.27 -4.85 7.01
CA VAL A 93 -0.31 -3.79 6.18
C VAL A 93 0.17 -2.43 6.67
N ILE A 94 0.87 -1.71 5.79
CA ILE A 94 1.50 -0.42 6.08
C ILE A 94 0.77 0.67 5.31
N ALA A 95 0.14 1.62 6.01
CA ALA A 95 -0.45 2.79 5.39
C ALA A 95 0.58 3.91 5.24
N VAL A 96 0.63 4.57 4.08
CA VAL A 96 1.55 5.70 3.83
C VAL A 96 0.75 6.91 3.38
N SER A 97 1.01 8.08 3.94
CA SER A 97 0.44 9.33 3.43
C SER A 97 1.53 10.39 3.27
N ILE A 98 1.46 11.12 2.17
CA ILE A 98 2.40 12.17 1.81
C ILE A 98 1.65 13.50 1.77
N GLY A 99 2.11 14.48 2.51
CA GLY A 99 1.47 15.79 2.59
C GLY A 99 1.68 16.49 3.94
N PRO A 100 0.94 17.56 4.22
CA PRO A 100 1.07 18.30 5.48
C PRO A 100 0.68 17.44 6.69
N SER A 101 0.99 17.94 7.88
CA SER A 101 0.79 17.23 9.16
C SER A 101 -0.64 16.68 9.37
N GLN A 102 -1.66 17.34 8.79
CA GLN A 102 -3.04 16.89 8.84
C GLN A 102 -3.29 15.54 8.16
N ASN A 103 -2.39 15.08 7.29
CA ASN A 103 -2.48 13.76 6.66
C ASN A 103 -2.38 12.61 7.68
N GLN A 104 -1.89 12.87 8.89
CA GLN A 104 -1.95 11.92 9.99
C GLN A 104 -3.38 11.46 10.32
N GLU A 105 -4.39 12.29 10.09
CA GLU A 105 -5.81 11.93 10.29
C GLU A 105 -6.21 10.79 9.33
N THR A 106 -5.77 10.87 8.07
CA THR A 106 -6.03 9.84 7.06
C THR A 106 -5.32 8.53 7.39
N ILE A 107 -4.06 8.60 7.84
CA ILE A 107 -3.32 7.43 8.34
C ILE A 107 -4.07 6.81 9.52
N ARG A 108 -4.56 7.61 10.46
CA ARG A 108 -5.33 7.10 11.61
C ARG A 108 -6.63 6.41 11.19
N THR A 109 -7.25 6.86 10.11
CA THR A 109 -8.40 6.17 9.53
C THR A 109 -8.02 4.79 9.00
N ALA A 110 -6.93 4.65 8.24
CA ALA A 110 -6.42 3.36 7.80
C ALA A 110 -6.06 2.42 8.97
N LEU A 111 -5.42 2.96 10.01
CA LEU A 111 -5.11 2.22 11.24
C LEU A 111 -6.37 1.75 11.98
N ALA A 112 -7.44 2.56 11.95
CA ALA A 112 -8.73 2.21 12.55
C ALA A 112 -9.50 1.17 11.72
N MET A 113 -9.33 1.13 10.40
CA MET A 113 -9.81 0.05 9.55
C MET A 113 -9.11 -1.27 9.87
N GLY A 114 -7.82 -1.24 10.21
CA GLY A 114 -7.08 -2.45 10.59
C GLY A 114 -5.59 -2.44 10.28
N ALA A 115 -5.08 -1.51 9.46
CA ALA A 115 -3.66 -1.42 9.13
C ALA A 115 -2.78 -1.46 10.39
N ASP A 116 -1.59 -2.05 10.29
CA ASP A 116 -0.74 -2.32 11.46
C ASP A 116 0.02 -1.09 11.92
N ARG A 117 0.61 -0.36 10.98
CA ARG A 117 1.34 0.89 11.24
C ARG A 117 1.19 1.89 10.10
N GLY A 118 1.59 3.13 10.37
CA GLY A 118 1.51 4.21 9.41
C GLY A 118 2.84 4.93 9.22
N ILE A 119 3.08 5.39 8.00
CA ILE A 119 4.22 6.23 7.65
C ILE A 119 3.69 7.57 7.14
N HIS A 120 4.13 8.66 7.76
CA HIS A 120 3.84 10.00 7.28
C HIS A 120 5.10 10.63 6.68
N ILE A 121 4.97 11.10 5.45
CA ILE A 121 6.02 11.88 4.78
C ILE A 121 5.53 13.32 4.70
N GLU A 122 6.19 14.20 5.44
CA GLU A 122 5.83 15.62 5.44
C GLU A 122 6.23 16.26 4.10
N ALA A 123 5.24 16.86 3.45
CA ALA A 123 5.38 17.52 2.15
C ALA A 123 4.34 18.64 2.01
N PRO A 124 4.48 19.56 1.06
CA PRO A 124 3.44 20.53 0.71
C PRO A 124 2.11 19.84 0.34
N HIS A 125 1.02 20.58 0.43
CA HIS A 125 -0.31 20.06 0.06
C HIS A 125 -0.38 19.70 -1.44
N GLU A 126 0.15 20.56 -2.27
CA GLU A 126 0.19 20.35 -3.73
C GLU A 126 1.52 19.70 -4.11
N ILE A 127 1.47 18.40 -4.38
CA ILE A 127 2.61 17.60 -4.84
C ILE A 127 2.20 16.74 -6.03
N GLU A 128 2.96 16.87 -7.11
CA GLU A 128 2.70 16.21 -8.38
C GLU A 128 2.88 14.68 -8.32
N PRO A 129 2.11 13.89 -9.11
CA PRO A 129 2.15 12.42 -9.08
C PRO A 129 3.54 11.80 -9.22
N LEU A 130 4.40 12.38 -10.07
CA LEU A 130 5.77 11.86 -10.23
C LEU A 130 6.63 12.07 -8.97
N ALA A 131 6.46 13.18 -8.27
CA ALA A 131 7.16 13.42 -7.01
C ALA A 131 6.67 12.45 -5.93
N VAL A 132 5.34 12.22 -5.85
CA VAL A 132 4.75 11.21 -4.98
C VAL A 132 5.31 9.81 -5.28
N ALA A 133 5.36 9.41 -6.55
CA ALA A 133 5.90 8.12 -6.96
C ALA A 133 7.38 7.95 -6.58
N LYS A 134 8.20 9.00 -6.69
CA LYS A 134 9.61 8.99 -6.24
C LYS A 134 9.74 8.82 -4.72
N LEU A 135 8.91 9.50 -3.93
CA LEU A 135 8.89 9.35 -2.47
C LEU A 135 8.43 7.94 -2.07
N LEU A 136 7.39 7.41 -2.71
CA LEU A 136 6.95 6.04 -2.49
C LEU A 136 8.00 5.01 -2.84
N LYS A 137 8.80 5.23 -3.91
CA LYS A 137 9.93 4.36 -4.25
C LYS A 137 10.94 4.25 -3.09
N GLU A 138 11.25 5.36 -2.41
CA GLU A 138 12.14 5.35 -1.24
C GLU A 138 11.53 4.59 -0.06
N VAL A 139 10.19 4.68 0.13
CA VAL A 139 9.50 3.88 1.13
C VAL A 139 9.57 2.39 0.78
N VAL A 140 9.30 2.03 -0.48
CA VAL A 140 9.42 0.65 -0.96
C VAL A 140 10.82 0.10 -0.74
N ALA A 141 11.86 0.89 -1.00
CA ALA A 141 13.24 0.47 -0.79
C ALA A 141 13.60 0.24 0.69
N ARG A 142 12.91 0.90 1.64
CA ARG A 142 13.14 0.73 3.09
C ARG A 142 12.30 -0.39 3.69
N GLU A 143 11.06 -0.52 3.24
CA GLU A 143 10.08 -1.45 3.79
C GLU A 143 10.12 -2.82 3.13
N GLU A 144 10.60 -2.89 1.89
CA GLU A 144 10.68 -4.10 1.07
C GLU A 144 9.34 -4.86 0.99
N PRO A 145 8.22 -4.19 0.61
CA PRO A 145 6.94 -4.86 0.48
C PRO A 145 6.92 -5.79 -0.72
N GLY A 146 6.16 -6.89 -0.64
CA GLY A 146 5.91 -7.77 -1.78
C GLY A 146 4.82 -7.24 -2.71
N LEU A 147 3.96 -6.33 -2.22
CA LEU A 147 2.82 -5.80 -2.95
C LEU A 147 2.53 -4.36 -2.54
N VAL A 148 2.18 -3.52 -3.53
CA VAL A 148 1.69 -2.16 -3.29
C VAL A 148 0.28 -2.05 -3.88
N PHE A 149 -0.73 -1.82 -3.04
CA PHE A 149 -2.08 -1.45 -3.47
C PHE A 149 -2.23 0.06 -3.46
N VAL A 150 -2.68 0.64 -4.58
CA VAL A 150 -2.89 2.09 -4.75
C VAL A 150 -4.31 2.30 -5.27
N GLY A 151 -5.04 3.29 -4.80
CA GLY A 151 -6.24 3.73 -5.49
C GLY A 151 -5.95 4.07 -6.95
N LYS A 152 -6.80 3.68 -7.89
CA LYS A 152 -6.54 3.94 -9.31
C LYS A 152 -6.36 5.43 -9.61
N GLN A 153 -7.06 6.29 -8.88
CA GLN A 153 -7.03 7.73 -9.02
C GLN A 153 -7.43 8.41 -7.71
N ALA A 154 -7.16 9.70 -7.56
CA ALA A 154 -7.67 10.54 -6.49
C ALA A 154 -8.82 11.40 -7.03
N ILE A 155 -9.89 11.59 -6.22
CA ILE A 155 -11.10 12.30 -6.66
C ILE A 155 -10.93 13.83 -6.76
N ASP A 156 -9.79 14.35 -6.33
CA ASP A 156 -9.46 15.78 -6.36
C ASP A 156 -8.73 16.22 -7.64
N ASP A 157 -7.90 15.35 -8.21
CA ASP A 157 -7.08 15.68 -9.38
C ASP A 157 -7.29 14.75 -10.58
N ASP A 158 -7.88 13.56 -10.36
CA ASP A 158 -8.16 12.56 -11.40
C ASP A 158 -6.96 12.16 -12.28
N CYS A 159 -5.73 12.40 -11.83
CA CYS A 159 -4.53 12.20 -12.66
C CYS A 159 -4.32 10.74 -13.05
N ASN A 160 -4.68 9.77 -12.22
CA ASN A 160 -4.51 8.32 -12.47
C ASN A 160 -3.10 7.93 -12.96
N GLN A 161 -2.06 8.43 -12.32
CA GLN A 161 -0.67 8.30 -12.78
C GLN A 161 0.28 7.72 -11.73
N THR A 162 0.03 7.92 -10.44
CA THR A 162 0.98 7.62 -9.37
C THR A 162 1.38 6.13 -9.34
N GLY A 163 0.41 5.22 -9.42
CA GLY A 163 0.67 3.78 -9.37
C GLY A 163 1.53 3.30 -10.55
N GLN A 164 1.18 3.73 -11.77
CA GLN A 164 1.90 3.39 -12.99
C GLN A 164 3.34 3.95 -12.98
N MET A 165 3.51 5.20 -12.53
CA MET A 165 4.83 5.82 -12.38
C MET A 165 5.68 5.10 -11.34
N LEU A 166 5.08 4.69 -10.22
CA LEU A 166 5.76 3.91 -9.19
C LEU A 166 6.22 2.56 -9.73
N ALA A 167 5.35 1.83 -10.41
CA ALA A 167 5.70 0.54 -11.02
C ALA A 167 6.88 0.68 -12.00
N ALA A 168 6.84 1.70 -12.88
CA ALA A 168 7.90 1.99 -13.82
C ALA A 168 9.23 2.34 -13.11
N LEU A 169 9.20 3.17 -12.06
CA LEU A 169 10.39 3.55 -11.29
C LEU A 169 11.01 2.37 -10.53
N LEU A 170 10.21 1.37 -10.14
CA LEU A 170 10.65 0.16 -9.46
C LEU A 170 11.09 -0.93 -10.45
N GLY A 171 10.65 -0.88 -11.70
CA GLY A 171 10.79 -1.97 -12.67
C GLY A 171 9.92 -3.17 -12.30
N TRP A 172 8.81 -2.95 -11.59
CA TRP A 172 7.88 -3.97 -11.14
C TRP A 172 6.74 -4.17 -12.13
N ALA A 173 6.15 -5.37 -12.10
CA ALA A 173 4.89 -5.62 -12.81
C ALA A 173 3.78 -4.74 -12.25
N GLN A 174 2.78 -4.43 -13.08
CA GLN A 174 1.62 -3.64 -12.68
C GLN A 174 0.31 -4.25 -13.15
N GLY A 175 -0.70 -4.20 -12.29
CA GLY A 175 -2.11 -4.41 -12.63
C GLY A 175 -2.86 -3.10 -12.42
N THR A 176 -3.54 -2.58 -13.45
CA THR A 176 -4.25 -1.30 -13.37
C THR A 176 -5.75 -1.47 -13.51
N PHE A 177 -6.55 -0.61 -12.83
CA PHE A 177 -8.01 -0.67 -12.82
C PHE A 177 -8.56 -2.02 -12.34
N VAL A 178 -7.95 -2.58 -11.31
CA VAL A 178 -8.22 -3.95 -10.87
C VAL A 178 -9.53 -4.03 -10.10
N SER A 179 -10.41 -4.94 -10.53
CA SER A 179 -11.69 -5.28 -9.90
C SER A 179 -11.72 -6.70 -9.32
N GLY A 180 -10.62 -7.45 -9.44
CA GLY A 180 -10.44 -8.76 -8.80
C GLY A 180 -8.96 -9.07 -8.66
N VAL A 181 -8.54 -9.61 -7.49
CA VAL A 181 -7.16 -10.02 -7.23
C VAL A 181 -7.11 -11.31 -6.43
N GLU A 182 -6.22 -12.21 -6.83
CA GLU A 182 -5.94 -13.47 -6.12
C GLU A 182 -4.41 -13.70 -6.14
N ILE A 183 -3.82 -13.85 -4.96
CA ILE A 183 -2.38 -14.11 -4.84
C ILE A 183 -2.12 -15.61 -4.99
N LYS A 184 -1.14 -15.98 -5.84
CA LYS A 184 -0.76 -17.37 -6.16
C LYS A 184 0.75 -17.56 -6.06
N GLY A 185 1.24 -17.78 -4.85
CA GLY A 185 2.68 -17.93 -4.62
C GLY A 185 3.45 -16.66 -4.98
N ASP A 186 4.26 -16.71 -6.04
CA ASP A 186 5.06 -15.58 -6.54
C ASP A 186 4.38 -14.77 -7.65
N SER A 187 3.10 -14.99 -7.90
CA SER A 187 2.29 -14.27 -8.88
C SER A 187 0.96 -13.79 -8.30
N ALA A 188 0.33 -12.84 -8.96
CA ALA A 188 -1.03 -12.39 -8.70
C ALA A 188 -1.88 -12.51 -9.97
N ALA A 189 -3.00 -13.21 -9.87
CA ALA A 189 -4.03 -13.18 -10.89
C ALA A 189 -4.91 -11.95 -10.66
N VAL A 190 -4.99 -11.07 -11.64
CA VAL A 190 -5.79 -9.83 -11.55
C VAL A 190 -6.81 -9.76 -12.67
N VAL A 191 -7.98 -9.23 -12.34
CA VAL A 191 -9.03 -8.89 -13.29
C VAL A 191 -9.11 -7.38 -13.35
N ARG A 192 -8.94 -6.81 -14.53
CA ARG A 192 -8.98 -5.36 -14.72
C ARG A 192 -10.15 -4.93 -15.62
N GLU A 193 -10.66 -3.76 -15.29
CA GLU A 193 -11.71 -3.10 -16.09
C GLU A 193 -11.08 -2.38 -17.28
N VAL A 194 -11.53 -2.70 -18.47
CA VAL A 194 -11.14 -2.03 -19.72
C VAL A 194 -12.38 -1.68 -20.55
N ASP A 195 -12.27 -0.77 -21.50
CA ASP A 195 -13.43 -0.29 -22.28
C ASP A 195 -14.20 -1.41 -22.99
N GLY A 196 -13.48 -2.48 -23.40
CA GLY A 196 -14.07 -3.64 -24.07
C GLY A 196 -14.61 -4.72 -23.13
N GLY A 197 -14.50 -4.58 -21.80
CA GLY A 197 -14.94 -5.59 -20.84
C GLY A 197 -13.89 -5.87 -19.74
N LEU A 198 -13.68 -7.13 -19.43
CA LEU A 198 -12.73 -7.58 -18.40
C LEU A 198 -11.50 -8.22 -19.04
N GLU A 199 -10.34 -7.86 -18.53
CA GLU A 199 -9.07 -8.47 -18.92
C GLU A 199 -8.49 -9.24 -17.74
N HIS A 200 -8.14 -10.50 -17.96
CA HIS A 200 -7.53 -11.36 -16.95
C HIS A 200 -6.03 -11.46 -17.20
N LEU A 201 -5.23 -11.07 -16.22
CA LEU A 201 -3.77 -11.10 -16.29
C LEU A 201 -3.20 -11.89 -15.12
N GLU A 202 -2.06 -12.51 -15.36
CA GLU A 202 -1.17 -13.01 -14.31
C GLU A 202 0.08 -12.14 -14.28
N ILE A 203 0.35 -11.49 -13.14
CA ILE A 203 1.48 -10.60 -12.95
C ILE A 203 2.43 -11.19 -11.91
N LYS A 204 3.74 -11.07 -12.18
CA LYS A 204 4.78 -11.54 -11.27
C LYS A 204 4.95 -10.57 -10.11
N MET A 205 5.11 -11.11 -8.91
CA MET A 205 5.44 -10.31 -7.74
C MET A 205 6.96 -10.13 -7.59
N PRO A 206 7.45 -9.03 -6.97
CA PRO A 206 6.66 -7.94 -6.41
C PRO A 206 5.95 -7.09 -7.48
N ALA A 207 4.78 -6.53 -7.13
CA ALA A 207 3.93 -5.82 -8.08
C ALA A 207 3.28 -4.56 -7.49
N VAL A 208 2.86 -3.65 -8.37
CA VAL A 208 1.98 -2.52 -8.03
C VAL A 208 0.61 -2.77 -8.64
N VAL A 209 -0.43 -2.68 -7.84
CA VAL A 209 -1.82 -2.89 -8.26
C VAL A 209 -2.62 -1.62 -7.99
N THR A 210 -3.22 -1.03 -9.03
CA THR A 210 -4.15 0.08 -8.86
C THR A 210 -5.58 -0.46 -8.86
N VAL A 211 -6.36 -0.11 -7.84
CA VAL A 211 -7.66 -0.72 -7.56
C VAL A 211 -8.84 0.15 -8.00
N ASP A 212 -9.85 -0.49 -8.58
CA ASP A 212 -11.14 0.10 -8.92
C ASP A 212 -12.14 -0.03 -7.76
N LEU A 213 -13.17 0.81 -7.74
CA LEU A 213 -14.26 0.77 -6.74
C LEU A 213 -15.06 -0.56 -6.75
N ARG A 214 -14.99 -1.31 -7.84
CA ARG A 214 -15.69 -2.60 -7.99
C ARG A 214 -14.98 -3.76 -7.29
N LEU A 215 -13.74 -3.57 -6.82
CA LEU A 215 -12.94 -4.63 -6.20
C LEU A 215 -13.58 -5.15 -4.92
N ASN A 216 -14.01 -4.25 -4.04
CA ASN A 216 -14.63 -4.60 -2.76
C ASN A 216 -15.48 -3.46 -2.20
N GLU A 217 -16.10 -3.71 -1.03
CA GLU A 217 -16.77 -2.69 -0.23
C GLU A 217 -15.97 -2.50 1.07
N PRO A 218 -15.48 -1.28 1.36
CA PRO A 218 -14.67 -1.00 2.54
C PRO A 218 -15.46 -1.18 3.83
N ARG A 219 -14.79 -1.75 4.84
CA ARG A 219 -15.35 -1.87 6.19
C ARG A 219 -15.39 -0.52 6.91
N TYR A 220 -16.37 -0.36 7.78
CA TYR A 220 -16.40 0.76 8.70
C TYR A 220 -15.50 0.50 9.91
N ALA A 221 -14.73 1.50 10.31
CA ALA A 221 -13.96 1.44 11.54
C ALA A 221 -14.88 1.41 12.77
N SER A 222 -14.77 0.38 13.60
CA SER A 222 -15.51 0.29 14.85
C SER A 222 -14.91 1.24 15.92
N LEU A 223 -15.72 1.68 16.88
CA LEU A 223 -15.26 2.50 18.00
C LEU A 223 -14.04 1.91 18.74
N PRO A 224 -14.03 0.59 19.09
CA PRO A 224 -12.85 -0.02 19.69
C PRO A 224 -11.61 0.08 18.81
N ASN A 225 -11.74 -0.06 17.49
CA ASN A 225 -10.62 0.02 16.56
C ASN A 225 -10.09 1.46 16.43
N ILE A 226 -10.96 2.47 16.43
CA ILE A 226 -10.58 3.89 16.47
C ILE A 226 -9.74 4.19 17.75
N MET A 227 -10.14 3.64 18.90
CA MET A 227 -9.39 3.79 20.15
C MET A 227 -8.03 3.08 20.10
N LYS A 228 -7.96 1.88 19.51
CA LYS A 228 -6.69 1.15 19.30
C LYS A 228 -5.76 1.86 18.33
N ALA A 229 -6.30 2.45 17.25
CA ALA A 229 -5.53 3.18 16.25
C ALA A 229 -4.70 4.34 16.84
N LYS A 230 -5.16 4.96 17.94
CA LYS A 230 -4.40 6.02 18.63
C LYS A 230 -3.08 5.54 19.23
N LYS A 231 -2.93 4.23 19.46
CA LYS A 231 -1.74 3.61 20.08
C LYS A 231 -0.84 2.89 19.07
N LYS A 232 -1.30 2.73 17.82
CA LYS A 232 -0.49 2.10 16.77
C LYS A 232 0.61 3.05 16.29
N PRO A 233 1.80 2.53 15.96
CA PRO A 233 2.92 3.30 15.44
C PRO A 233 2.66 3.90 14.06
#